data_6fd48382ef6260825b3ef847b892dc13
#
_entry.id   6fd48382ef6260825b3ef847b892dc13
#
_cell.length_a   1.000
_cell.length_b   1.000
_cell.length_c   1.000
_cell.angle_alpha   90.00
_cell.angle_beta   90.00
_cell.angle_gamma   90.00
#
_symmetry.space_group_name_H-M   'P 1'
#
loop_
_entity.id
_entity.type
_entity.pdbx_description
1 polymer ?
#
loop_
_entity_poly.entity_id
_entity_poly.type
_entity_poly.pdbx_seq_one_letter_code
_entity_poly.pdbx_strand_id
1 'polypeptide(L)'
;MNLSYNEFSQGVPIQVGKLVQLSVLDLSHNHLTGEIPMEFMNLQSLQNMNISHNNFSGTLTTFEKLYGLLDVNIAYNQFQGQIPNIKAFQDAPIEALKGNKGLCGEVKGLQPCQLITTDKKQRIHDLVFMIIFPLLGVFVLLFAFMGLTSFIRKGRQPRKIQNENLYPISTFDGKEMYKEILAATENFDAIYCLGSGGYGSVYKAQLPSGDIIAVKKIHASSCDGDLTDQKEFHNEIVALTEIRHRNIVKLYGFCSSTQHSLLMYEYLEKGSLATILSKEEEAKELDWSRRVNIVKGVSHALAYMHHDCSPPIVHRDISSNNVLLDFDYEAHVSDFGTAKLLKQDSSNWTSFAGTYGYVAPELAYTMQVTEKCDVYSFGVLALEVIKGNHPGDFIYSALSPSANIFLKDVLDQRLQPPTGEVRDELIKIVTIATACLHASPQSRPTMLMISRRLSSSIVQIPTTVTSGELVRV
;
A
#
# COMPACT_ATOMS: atom_id res chain seq x y z
N MET A 1 8.33 2.72 -28.81
CA MET A 1 9.59 2.75 -28.03
C MET A 1 10.63 1.95 -28.77
N ASN A 2 11.80 2.54 -29.05
CA ASN A 2 12.90 1.82 -29.68
C ASN A 2 14.14 1.93 -28.78
N LEU A 3 14.64 0.78 -28.32
CA LEU A 3 15.83 0.60 -27.48
C LEU A 3 16.77 -0.45 -28.09
N SER A 4 16.65 -0.69 -29.39
CA SER A 4 17.49 -1.67 -30.09
C SER A 4 18.97 -1.25 -30.17
N TYR A 5 19.84 -2.21 -30.37
CA TYR A 5 21.29 -2.01 -30.51
C TYR A 5 21.92 -1.29 -29.31
N ASN A 6 21.66 -1.81 -28.10
CA ASN A 6 22.22 -1.34 -26.84
C ASN A 6 22.86 -2.51 -26.07
N GLU A 7 23.36 -2.24 -24.87
CA GLU A 7 23.96 -3.24 -23.98
C GLU A 7 23.05 -3.54 -22.76
N PHE A 8 21.74 -3.40 -22.92
CA PHE A 8 20.83 -3.70 -21.81
C PHE A 8 20.90 -5.17 -21.45
N SER A 9 21.05 -5.45 -20.17
CA SER A 9 21.14 -6.78 -19.57
C SER A 9 20.08 -6.98 -18.49
N GLN A 10 19.92 -8.21 -18.01
CA GLN A 10 18.89 -8.64 -17.06
C GLN A 10 17.48 -8.71 -17.69
N GLY A 11 16.44 -8.94 -16.84
CA GLY A 11 15.06 -9.06 -17.30
C GLY A 11 14.44 -7.72 -17.65
N VAL A 12 13.44 -7.74 -18.54
CA VAL A 12 12.65 -6.55 -18.83
C VAL A 12 11.80 -6.20 -17.60
N PRO A 13 11.81 -4.94 -17.12
CA PRO A 13 11.02 -4.52 -15.99
C PRO A 13 9.51 -4.67 -16.24
N ILE A 14 8.76 -5.16 -15.24
CA ILE A 14 7.30 -5.32 -15.31
C ILE A 14 6.57 -4.01 -15.65
N GLN A 15 7.19 -2.87 -15.34
CA GLN A 15 6.67 -1.53 -15.61
C GLN A 15 6.46 -1.25 -17.10
N VAL A 16 7.17 -1.93 -17.99
CA VAL A 16 6.94 -1.83 -19.43
C VAL A 16 5.50 -2.23 -19.79
N GLY A 17 4.94 -3.23 -19.11
CA GLY A 17 3.55 -3.64 -19.27
C GLY A 17 2.50 -2.58 -18.87
N LYS A 18 2.89 -1.51 -18.19
CA LYS A 18 2.00 -0.38 -17.87
C LYS A 18 1.88 0.65 -19.03
N LEU A 19 2.68 0.53 -20.07
CA LEU A 19 2.67 1.43 -21.21
C LEU A 19 1.55 1.05 -22.20
N VAL A 20 0.31 1.04 -21.74
CA VAL A 20 -0.88 0.51 -22.46
C VAL A 20 -1.13 1.18 -23.83
N GLN A 21 -0.60 2.37 -24.07
CA GLN A 21 -0.69 3.09 -25.34
C GLN A 21 0.51 2.78 -26.29
N LEU A 22 1.40 1.89 -25.88
CA LEU A 22 2.58 1.56 -26.70
C LEU A 22 2.16 0.77 -27.93
N SER A 23 2.42 1.33 -29.12
CA SER A 23 2.10 0.70 -30.41
C SER A 23 3.28 -0.02 -31.06
N VAL A 24 4.51 0.41 -30.76
CA VAL A 24 5.74 -0.18 -31.31
C VAL A 24 6.76 -0.37 -30.19
N LEU A 25 7.28 -1.60 -30.07
CA LEU A 25 8.34 -1.96 -29.11
C LEU A 25 9.49 -2.65 -29.85
N ASP A 26 10.67 -2.05 -29.81
CA ASP A 26 11.89 -2.65 -30.30
C ASP A 26 12.96 -2.70 -29.21
N LEU A 27 13.28 -3.92 -28.76
CA LEU A 27 14.33 -4.23 -27.78
C LEU A 27 15.43 -5.10 -28.40
N SER A 28 15.45 -5.25 -29.73
CA SER A 28 16.36 -6.16 -30.42
C SER A 28 17.83 -5.80 -30.21
N HIS A 29 18.71 -6.78 -30.40
CA HIS A 29 20.17 -6.60 -30.28
C HIS A 29 20.57 -5.99 -28.91
N ASN A 30 20.27 -6.73 -27.84
CA ASN A 30 20.66 -6.43 -26.47
C ASN A 30 21.14 -7.73 -25.78
N HIS A 31 21.41 -7.66 -24.48
CA HIS A 31 21.77 -8.82 -23.63
C HIS A 31 20.67 -9.14 -22.61
N LEU A 32 19.41 -8.86 -22.96
CA LEU A 32 18.27 -9.09 -22.08
C LEU A 32 18.03 -10.58 -21.83
N THR A 33 17.67 -10.93 -20.59
CA THR A 33 17.55 -12.31 -20.12
C THR A 33 16.24 -12.54 -19.41
N GLY A 34 15.95 -13.80 -19.06
CA GLY A 34 14.78 -14.19 -18.31
C GLY A 34 13.51 -14.33 -19.14
N GLU A 35 12.39 -14.49 -18.49
CA GLU A 35 11.09 -14.64 -19.16
C GLU A 35 10.46 -13.27 -19.45
N ILE A 36 9.57 -13.23 -20.43
CA ILE A 36 8.78 -12.02 -20.70
C ILE A 36 7.78 -11.83 -19.55
N PRO A 37 7.75 -10.64 -18.91
CA PRO A 37 6.83 -10.37 -17.83
C PRO A 37 5.37 -10.58 -18.23
N MET A 38 4.57 -11.15 -17.31
CA MET A 38 3.15 -11.41 -17.55
C MET A 38 2.37 -10.10 -17.85
N GLU A 39 2.83 -8.99 -17.34
CA GLU A 39 2.25 -7.66 -17.52
C GLU A 39 2.28 -7.18 -18.98
N PHE A 40 3.08 -7.82 -19.86
CA PHE A 40 3.04 -7.54 -21.30
C PHE A 40 1.67 -7.83 -21.93
N MET A 41 0.87 -8.74 -21.33
CA MET A 41 -0.52 -8.96 -21.76
C MET A 41 -1.40 -7.70 -21.73
N ASN A 42 -0.99 -6.67 -20.98
CA ASN A 42 -1.72 -5.40 -20.87
C ASN A 42 -1.42 -4.42 -22.00
N LEU A 43 -0.43 -4.70 -22.86
CA LEU A 43 -0.04 -3.84 -24.00
C LEU A 43 -1.02 -3.97 -25.17
N GLN A 44 -2.29 -3.71 -24.94
CA GLN A 44 -3.37 -3.94 -25.91
C GLN A 44 -3.27 -3.09 -27.19
N SER A 45 -2.53 -1.98 -27.15
CA SER A 45 -2.27 -1.13 -28.34
C SER A 45 -1.05 -1.55 -29.14
N LEU A 46 -0.32 -2.59 -28.68
CA LEU A 46 0.92 -3.02 -29.32
C LEU A 46 0.65 -3.68 -30.66
N GLN A 47 1.19 -3.10 -31.74
CA GLN A 47 1.06 -3.58 -33.11
C GLN A 47 2.34 -4.22 -33.63
N ASN A 48 3.50 -3.68 -33.28
CA ASN A 48 4.79 -4.18 -33.74
C ASN A 48 5.71 -4.46 -32.61
N MET A 49 6.23 -5.68 -32.54
CA MET A 49 7.15 -6.10 -31.48
C MET A 49 8.38 -6.78 -32.04
N ASN A 50 9.56 -6.23 -31.76
CA ASN A 50 10.85 -6.82 -32.07
C ASN A 50 11.68 -6.98 -30.77
N ILE A 51 11.90 -8.24 -30.38
CA ILE A 51 12.73 -8.60 -29.23
C ILE A 51 13.83 -9.59 -29.61
N SER A 52 14.15 -9.65 -30.93
CA SER A 52 15.14 -10.57 -31.48
C SER A 52 16.56 -10.27 -30.98
N HIS A 53 17.45 -11.26 -31.14
CA HIS A 53 18.87 -11.14 -30.73
C HIS A 53 19.03 -10.69 -29.28
N ASN A 54 18.49 -11.51 -28.39
CA ASN A 54 18.59 -11.39 -26.94
C ASN A 54 18.79 -12.78 -26.30
N ASN A 55 18.73 -12.88 -25.00
CA ASN A 55 18.82 -14.14 -24.26
C ASN A 55 17.53 -14.44 -23.47
N PHE A 56 16.37 -14.05 -24.02
CA PHE A 56 15.06 -14.34 -23.42
C PHE A 56 14.77 -15.84 -23.42
N SER A 57 14.07 -16.31 -22.39
CA SER A 57 13.72 -17.72 -22.19
C SER A 57 12.25 -17.87 -21.79
N GLY A 58 11.81 -19.10 -21.52
CA GLY A 58 10.45 -19.40 -21.12
C GLY A 58 9.50 -19.62 -22.29
N THR A 59 8.19 -19.52 -22.05
CA THR A 59 7.13 -19.75 -23.05
C THR A 59 6.54 -18.44 -23.56
N LEU A 60 5.80 -18.53 -24.65
CA LEU A 60 5.19 -17.37 -25.32
C LEU A 60 3.72 -17.14 -24.88
N THR A 61 3.25 -17.79 -23.81
CA THR A 61 1.85 -17.71 -23.37
C THR A 61 1.40 -16.30 -23.00
N THR A 62 2.32 -15.45 -22.55
CA THR A 62 2.07 -14.03 -22.28
C THR A 62 1.51 -13.27 -23.47
N PHE A 63 1.89 -13.68 -24.70
CA PHE A 63 1.46 -13.01 -25.92
C PHE A 63 0.09 -13.46 -26.45
N GLU A 64 -0.49 -14.53 -25.92
CA GLU A 64 -1.79 -15.07 -26.38
C GLU A 64 -2.94 -14.04 -26.29
N LYS A 65 -2.82 -13.04 -25.42
CA LYS A 65 -3.83 -12.00 -25.21
C LYS A 65 -3.56 -10.71 -26.00
N LEU A 66 -2.48 -10.63 -26.77
CA LEU A 66 -2.14 -9.45 -27.58
C LEU A 66 -2.81 -9.49 -28.95
N TYR A 67 -4.12 -9.40 -28.99
CA TYR A 67 -4.92 -9.50 -30.23
C TYR A 67 -4.68 -8.35 -31.21
N GLY A 68 -4.14 -7.22 -30.76
CA GLY A 68 -3.76 -6.07 -31.58
C GLY A 68 -2.41 -6.21 -32.28
N LEU A 69 -1.61 -7.23 -31.95
CA LEU A 69 -0.29 -7.43 -32.52
C LEU A 69 -0.41 -7.82 -34.00
N LEU A 70 0.34 -7.12 -34.86
CA LEU A 70 0.38 -7.34 -36.31
C LEU A 70 1.67 -8.00 -36.76
N ASP A 71 2.81 -7.48 -36.25
CA ASP A 71 4.14 -7.99 -36.60
C ASP A 71 4.92 -8.37 -35.33
N VAL A 72 5.59 -9.52 -35.39
CA VAL A 72 6.42 -10.02 -34.28
C VAL A 72 7.76 -10.55 -34.83
N ASN A 73 8.83 -10.20 -34.13
CA ASN A 73 10.15 -10.79 -34.32
C ASN A 73 10.76 -11.18 -33.02
N ILE A 74 10.92 -12.49 -32.79
CA ILE A 74 11.51 -13.09 -31.57
C ILE A 74 12.76 -13.91 -31.88
N ALA A 75 13.29 -13.80 -33.09
CA ALA A 75 14.40 -14.61 -33.56
C ALA A 75 15.64 -14.51 -32.65
N TYR A 76 16.42 -15.58 -32.58
CA TYR A 76 17.68 -15.64 -31.85
C TYR A 76 17.50 -15.31 -30.34
N ASN A 77 16.69 -16.16 -29.68
CA ASN A 77 16.47 -16.19 -28.24
C ASN A 77 16.46 -17.66 -27.75
N GLN A 78 16.00 -17.89 -26.53
CA GLN A 78 15.90 -19.24 -25.95
C GLN A 78 14.45 -19.63 -25.62
N PHE A 79 13.48 -19.10 -26.35
CA PHE A 79 12.07 -19.44 -26.18
C PHE A 79 11.77 -20.91 -26.51
N GLN A 80 10.78 -21.48 -25.79
CA GLN A 80 10.37 -22.86 -25.95
C GLN A 80 8.86 -23.04 -25.87
N GLY A 81 8.38 -24.22 -26.32
CA GLY A 81 6.97 -24.54 -26.29
C GLY A 81 6.22 -24.12 -27.55
N GLN A 82 4.89 -24.20 -27.48
CA GLN A 82 4.02 -23.88 -28.59
C GLN A 82 3.95 -22.37 -28.84
N ILE A 83 3.99 -21.97 -30.12
CA ILE A 83 3.74 -20.58 -30.52
C ILE A 83 2.29 -20.19 -30.25
N PRO A 84 2.01 -18.93 -29.83
CA PRO A 84 0.67 -18.40 -29.61
C PRO A 84 -0.24 -18.54 -30.84
N ASN A 85 -1.51 -18.88 -30.59
CA ASN A 85 -2.50 -18.95 -31.64
C ASN A 85 -3.14 -17.58 -31.92
N ILE A 86 -2.30 -16.57 -32.21
CA ILE A 86 -2.72 -15.24 -32.66
C ILE A 86 -2.12 -14.96 -34.02
N LYS A 87 -2.77 -14.09 -34.79
CA LYS A 87 -2.46 -13.84 -36.20
C LYS A 87 -0.99 -13.45 -36.44
N ALA A 88 -0.45 -12.57 -35.59
CA ALA A 88 0.94 -12.11 -35.71
C ALA A 88 1.97 -13.26 -35.68
N PHE A 89 1.75 -14.30 -34.90
CA PHE A 89 2.64 -15.47 -34.84
C PHE A 89 2.36 -16.49 -35.93
N GLN A 90 1.10 -16.65 -36.34
CA GLN A 90 0.72 -17.60 -37.40
C GLN A 90 1.17 -17.13 -38.80
N ASP A 91 1.13 -15.82 -39.05
CA ASP A 91 1.55 -15.20 -40.30
C ASP A 91 3.07 -14.83 -40.30
N ALA A 92 3.77 -15.00 -39.16
CA ALA A 92 5.17 -14.62 -39.03
C ALA A 92 6.06 -15.44 -39.98
N PRO A 93 6.99 -14.79 -40.72
CA PRO A 93 7.97 -15.52 -41.50
C PRO A 93 8.91 -16.31 -40.59
N ILE A 94 9.39 -17.47 -41.02
CA ILE A 94 10.26 -18.34 -40.23
C ILE A 94 11.51 -17.62 -39.71
N GLU A 95 12.01 -16.62 -40.47
CA GLU A 95 13.12 -15.76 -40.10
C GLU A 95 12.89 -15.01 -38.80
N ALA A 96 11.65 -14.66 -38.51
CA ALA A 96 11.25 -13.94 -37.29
C ALA A 96 11.14 -14.86 -36.06
N LEU A 97 11.10 -16.18 -36.24
CA LEU A 97 10.96 -17.19 -35.18
C LEU A 97 12.22 -18.03 -34.97
N LYS A 98 13.13 -18.06 -35.99
CA LYS A 98 14.33 -18.93 -35.98
C LYS A 98 15.29 -18.61 -34.82
N GLY A 99 16.17 -19.58 -34.53
CA GLY A 99 17.16 -19.40 -33.45
C GLY A 99 16.62 -19.64 -32.07
N ASN A 100 15.38 -20.13 -31.93
CA ASN A 100 14.77 -20.59 -30.67
C ASN A 100 14.64 -22.12 -30.72
N LYS A 101 15.49 -22.82 -30.00
CA LYS A 101 15.65 -24.29 -30.12
C LYS A 101 14.46 -25.12 -29.65
N GLY A 102 13.57 -24.53 -28.88
CA GLY A 102 12.46 -25.24 -28.23
C GLY A 102 11.07 -24.89 -28.77
N LEU A 103 10.96 -24.05 -29.81
CA LEU A 103 9.65 -23.67 -30.38
C LEU A 103 9.07 -24.76 -31.27
N CYS A 104 7.75 -24.94 -31.18
CA CYS A 104 6.98 -25.82 -32.05
C CYS A 104 5.65 -25.17 -32.44
N GLY A 105 5.05 -25.60 -33.54
CA GLY A 105 3.76 -25.07 -34.01
C GLY A 105 3.49 -25.42 -35.50
N GLU A 106 2.37 -24.92 -36.03
CA GLU A 106 1.92 -25.23 -37.39
C GLU A 106 2.50 -24.29 -38.46
N VAL A 107 3.35 -23.31 -38.07
CA VAL A 107 3.98 -22.39 -39.01
C VAL A 107 5.00 -23.14 -39.89
N LYS A 108 4.99 -22.87 -41.18
CA LYS A 108 5.87 -23.51 -42.17
C LYS A 108 7.33 -23.28 -41.79
N GLY A 109 8.03 -24.38 -41.50
CA GLY A 109 9.44 -24.35 -41.11
C GLY A 109 9.71 -24.58 -39.61
N LEU A 110 8.68 -24.57 -38.76
CA LEU A 110 8.75 -25.07 -37.38
C LEU A 110 8.44 -26.57 -37.31
N GLN A 111 8.97 -27.22 -36.28
CA GLN A 111 8.57 -28.62 -36.03
C GLN A 111 7.18 -28.63 -35.38
N PRO A 112 6.30 -29.57 -35.78
CA PRO A 112 5.02 -29.75 -35.12
C PRO A 112 5.24 -30.11 -33.66
N CYS A 113 4.40 -29.57 -32.78
CA CYS A 113 4.48 -29.90 -31.34
C CYS A 113 4.24 -31.40 -31.16
N GLN A 114 5.22 -32.12 -30.61
CA GLN A 114 5.04 -33.52 -30.27
C GLN A 114 3.95 -33.61 -29.20
N LEU A 115 2.80 -34.17 -29.58
CA LEU A 115 1.84 -34.67 -28.61
C LEU A 115 2.58 -35.74 -27.80
N ILE A 116 2.94 -35.44 -26.57
CA ILE A 116 3.40 -36.45 -25.62
C ILE A 116 2.20 -37.35 -25.38
N THR A 117 2.02 -38.34 -26.25
CA THR A 117 1.11 -39.45 -26.01
C THR A 117 1.67 -40.21 -24.82
N THR A 118 0.92 -40.12 -23.76
CA THR A 118 1.24 -40.55 -22.42
C THR A 118 1.36 -42.08 -22.33
N ASP A 119 2.56 -42.61 -22.53
CA ASP A 119 2.94 -43.92 -21.96
C ASP A 119 3.13 -43.86 -20.41
N LYS A 120 2.87 -42.69 -19.84
CA LYS A 120 2.81 -42.51 -18.36
C LYS A 120 1.56 -43.12 -17.71
N LYS A 121 0.50 -43.41 -18.49
CA LYS A 121 -0.76 -43.88 -17.92
C LYS A 121 -0.66 -45.29 -17.35
N GLN A 122 0.17 -46.16 -17.91
CA GLN A 122 0.33 -47.51 -17.46
C GLN A 122 1.26 -47.61 -16.22
N ARG A 123 2.35 -46.86 -16.17
CA ARG A 123 3.22 -46.85 -14.97
C ARG A 123 2.60 -46.12 -13.77
N ILE A 124 1.75 -45.15 -14.01
CA ILE A 124 1.02 -44.49 -12.93
C ILE A 124 -0.07 -45.38 -12.35
N HIS A 125 -0.72 -46.22 -13.17
CA HIS A 125 -1.70 -47.18 -12.72
C HIS A 125 -1.10 -48.24 -11.77
N ASP A 126 0.08 -48.75 -12.10
CA ASP A 126 0.78 -49.72 -11.26
C ASP A 126 1.31 -49.10 -9.96
N LEU A 127 1.75 -47.86 -9.99
CA LEU A 127 2.21 -47.10 -8.80
C LEU A 127 1.03 -46.73 -7.89
N VAL A 128 -0.13 -46.44 -8.46
CA VAL A 128 -1.38 -46.16 -7.72
C VAL A 128 -1.87 -47.42 -6.98
N PHE A 129 -1.84 -48.59 -7.64
CA PHE A 129 -2.26 -49.84 -7.00
C PHE A 129 -1.28 -50.33 -5.94
N MET A 130 0.01 -50.18 -6.15
CA MET A 130 1.04 -50.70 -5.24
C MET A 130 1.33 -49.80 -4.03
N ILE A 131 1.15 -48.46 -4.14
CA ILE A 131 1.55 -47.51 -3.10
C ILE A 131 0.33 -46.73 -2.55
N ILE A 132 -0.54 -46.23 -3.42
CA ILE A 132 -1.62 -45.34 -3.00
C ILE A 132 -2.75 -46.10 -2.31
N PHE A 133 -3.10 -47.30 -2.78
CA PHE A 133 -4.15 -48.12 -2.14
C PHE A 133 -3.80 -48.61 -0.72
N PRO A 134 -2.57 -49.07 -0.43
CA PRO A 134 -2.17 -49.40 0.94
C PRO A 134 -2.13 -48.17 1.84
N LEU A 135 -1.62 -47.02 1.33
CA LEU A 135 -1.60 -45.75 2.07
C LEU A 135 -3.01 -45.22 2.33
N LEU A 136 -3.92 -45.34 1.35
CA LEU A 136 -5.34 -44.99 1.52
C LEU A 136 -6.01 -45.89 2.57
N GLY A 137 -5.67 -47.17 2.59
CA GLY A 137 -6.15 -48.15 3.60
C GLY A 137 -5.69 -47.74 5.02
N VAL A 138 -4.45 -47.40 5.20
CA VAL A 138 -3.91 -46.88 6.49
C VAL A 138 -4.59 -45.58 6.86
N PHE A 139 -4.81 -44.67 5.87
CA PHE A 139 -5.46 -43.38 6.09
C PHE A 139 -6.92 -43.58 6.51
N VAL A 140 -7.66 -44.49 5.88
CA VAL A 140 -9.04 -44.85 6.25
C VAL A 140 -9.09 -45.45 7.66
N LEU A 141 -8.14 -46.31 8.02
CA LEU A 141 -8.05 -46.88 9.37
C LEU A 141 -7.73 -45.81 10.42
N LEU A 142 -6.86 -44.87 10.13
CA LEU A 142 -6.57 -43.72 11.00
C LEU A 142 -7.80 -42.80 11.14
N PHE A 143 -8.53 -42.56 10.05
CA PHE A 143 -9.77 -41.77 10.11
C PHE A 143 -10.89 -42.54 10.87
N ALA A 144 -10.99 -43.85 10.69
CA ALA A 144 -11.94 -44.70 11.45
C ALA A 144 -11.58 -44.68 12.95
N PHE A 145 -10.29 -44.77 13.28
CA PHE A 145 -9.82 -44.67 14.67
C PHE A 145 -10.04 -43.26 15.26
N MET A 146 -9.75 -42.21 14.50
CA MET A 146 -10.08 -40.83 14.90
C MET A 146 -11.58 -40.59 14.98
N GLY A 147 -12.35 -41.16 14.05
CA GLY A 147 -13.82 -41.14 14.07
C GLY A 147 -14.39 -41.82 15.30
N LEU A 148 -13.86 -43.02 15.65
CA LEU A 148 -14.28 -43.79 16.83
C LEU A 148 -13.90 -43.03 18.13
N THR A 149 -12.70 -42.47 18.21
CA THR A 149 -12.28 -41.64 19.38
C THR A 149 -13.08 -40.32 19.45
N SER A 150 -13.43 -39.73 18.31
CA SER A 150 -14.29 -38.55 18.24
C SER A 150 -15.75 -38.90 18.56
N PHE A 151 -16.24 -40.08 18.17
CA PHE A 151 -17.58 -40.55 18.52
C PHE A 151 -17.74 -40.83 20.02
N ILE A 152 -16.69 -41.41 20.64
CA ILE A 152 -16.65 -41.59 22.12
C ILE A 152 -16.55 -40.26 22.85
N ARG A 153 -15.86 -39.25 22.26
CA ARG A 153 -15.81 -37.87 22.78
C ARG A 153 -17.07 -37.04 22.48
N LYS A 154 -17.90 -37.46 21.52
CA LYS A 154 -19.07 -36.69 21.02
C LYS A 154 -20.34 -36.81 21.86
N GLY A 155 -20.26 -37.48 23.03
CA GLY A 155 -21.34 -37.48 24.01
C GLY A 155 -21.58 -36.14 24.72
N ARG A 156 -20.77 -35.12 24.44
CA ARG A 156 -20.91 -33.76 25.03
C ARG A 156 -20.26 -32.72 24.14
N GLN A 157 -20.94 -32.23 23.09
CA GLN A 157 -20.74 -30.85 22.64
C GLN A 157 -21.84 -30.39 21.66
N PRO A 158 -22.19 -29.09 21.67
CA PRO A 158 -23.26 -28.51 20.86
C PRO A 158 -22.86 -28.32 19.39
N ARG A 159 -23.85 -28.23 18.51
CA ARG A 159 -23.76 -28.13 17.06
C ARG A 159 -22.79 -27.06 16.56
N LYS A 160 -21.81 -27.45 15.71
CA LYS A 160 -20.99 -26.52 14.94
C LYS A 160 -21.80 -25.86 13.82
N ILE A 161 -21.87 -24.56 13.89
CA ILE A 161 -22.33 -23.66 12.83
C ILE A 161 -21.11 -23.33 11.95
N GLN A 162 -21.32 -23.23 10.63
CA GLN A 162 -20.30 -22.96 9.62
C GLN A 162 -19.40 -21.75 9.96
N ASN A 163 -18.11 -21.91 9.68
CA ASN A 163 -17.06 -20.95 9.96
C ASN A 163 -17.21 -19.69 9.10
N GLU A 164 -17.76 -18.65 9.65
CA GLU A 164 -17.35 -17.27 9.34
C GLU A 164 -16.15 -16.97 10.23
N ASN A 165 -15.02 -16.57 9.64
CA ASN A 165 -13.81 -16.25 10.38
C ASN A 165 -14.02 -14.92 11.13
N LEU A 166 -14.49 -15.02 12.38
CA LEU A 166 -14.54 -13.92 13.32
C LEU A 166 -13.39 -14.08 14.31
N TYR A 167 -12.46 -13.14 14.30
CA TYR A 167 -11.36 -13.07 15.26
C TYR A 167 -11.57 -11.87 16.19
N PRO A 168 -12.02 -12.07 17.43
CA PRO A 168 -12.12 -10.98 18.41
C PRO A 168 -10.73 -10.68 19.00
N ILE A 169 -10.32 -9.41 18.96
CA ILE A 169 -9.13 -8.92 19.69
C ILE A 169 -9.45 -8.73 21.19
N SER A 170 -10.69 -8.72 21.58
CA SER A 170 -11.15 -8.72 22.97
C SER A 170 -12.54 -9.35 23.09
N THR A 171 -12.91 -9.74 24.29
CA THR A 171 -14.05 -10.43 24.88
C THR A 171 -15.45 -10.35 24.23
N PHE A 172 -15.61 -9.92 22.98
CA PHE A 172 -16.90 -9.80 22.29
C PHE A 172 -17.16 -10.96 21.32
N ASP A 173 -18.39 -11.51 21.34
CA ASP A 173 -18.86 -12.43 20.32
C ASP A 173 -19.06 -11.64 19.00
N GLY A 174 -18.18 -11.88 18.02
CA GLY A 174 -18.17 -11.11 16.78
C GLY A 174 -19.46 -11.18 15.94
N LYS A 175 -20.29 -12.21 16.12
CA LYS A 175 -21.61 -12.31 15.46
C LYS A 175 -22.62 -11.37 16.09
N GLU A 176 -22.59 -11.23 17.38
CA GLU A 176 -23.48 -10.34 18.11
C GLU A 176 -23.12 -8.90 17.83
N MET A 177 -21.83 -8.57 17.90
CA MET A 177 -21.31 -7.23 17.55
C MET A 177 -21.67 -6.83 16.11
N TYR A 178 -21.57 -7.73 15.13
CA TYR A 178 -21.96 -7.45 13.75
C TYR A 178 -23.45 -7.08 13.63
N LYS A 179 -24.35 -7.79 14.34
CA LYS A 179 -25.77 -7.49 14.35
C LYS A 179 -26.06 -6.15 15.04
N GLU A 180 -25.37 -5.86 16.12
CA GLU A 180 -25.49 -4.57 16.82
C GLU A 180 -25.08 -3.41 15.93
N ILE A 181 -23.96 -3.55 15.17
CA ILE A 181 -23.51 -2.55 14.20
C ILE A 181 -24.54 -2.34 13.09
N LEU A 182 -25.10 -3.42 12.51
CA LEU A 182 -26.14 -3.31 11.49
C LEU A 182 -27.38 -2.59 12.01
N ALA A 183 -27.81 -2.90 13.24
CA ALA A 183 -28.93 -2.25 13.88
C ALA A 183 -28.63 -0.77 14.18
N ALA A 184 -27.46 -0.47 14.73
CA ALA A 184 -27.03 0.88 15.13
C ALA A 184 -26.81 1.82 13.93
N THR A 185 -26.54 1.28 12.73
CA THR A 185 -26.32 2.03 11.50
C THR A 185 -27.48 1.90 10.50
N GLU A 186 -28.60 1.28 10.90
CA GLU A 186 -29.74 0.97 10.02
C GLU A 186 -29.27 0.36 8.69
N ASN A 187 -28.40 -0.68 8.80
CA ASN A 187 -27.79 -1.36 7.65
C ASN A 187 -26.89 -0.42 6.80
N PHE A 188 -26.09 0.42 7.48
CA PHE A 188 -25.18 1.39 6.85
C PHE A 188 -25.90 2.50 6.07
N ASP A 189 -26.98 3.02 6.63
CA ASP A 189 -27.66 4.19 6.05
C ASP A 189 -26.74 5.40 6.00
N ALA A 190 -26.91 6.21 4.95
CA ALA A 190 -26.08 7.39 4.69
C ALA A 190 -26.10 8.44 5.81
N ILE A 191 -27.15 8.47 6.63
CA ILE A 191 -27.29 9.41 7.76
C ILE A 191 -26.21 9.16 8.84
N TYR A 192 -25.72 7.93 8.96
CA TYR A 192 -24.67 7.55 9.90
C TYR A 192 -23.27 7.63 9.28
N CYS A 193 -23.15 7.96 7.98
CA CYS A 193 -21.88 8.03 7.29
C CYS A 193 -21.09 9.26 7.73
N LEU A 194 -19.88 9.03 8.28
CA LEU A 194 -18.92 10.07 8.65
C LEU A 194 -18.07 10.52 7.46
N GLY A 195 -17.83 9.62 6.50
CA GLY A 195 -17.04 9.88 5.31
C GLY A 195 -16.92 8.65 4.44
N SER A 196 -16.65 8.86 3.15
CA SER A 196 -16.43 7.80 2.15
C SER A 196 -15.18 8.12 1.34
N GLY A 197 -14.34 7.12 1.09
CA GLY A 197 -13.12 7.20 0.31
C GLY A 197 -12.96 6.02 -0.63
N GLY A 198 -11.81 5.92 -1.31
CA GLY A 198 -11.53 4.86 -2.28
C GLY A 198 -11.60 3.45 -1.70
N TYR A 199 -11.24 3.29 -0.44
CA TYR A 199 -11.11 1.98 0.23
C TYR A 199 -12.33 1.58 1.05
N GLY A 200 -13.25 2.49 1.34
CA GLY A 200 -14.40 2.18 2.16
C GLY A 200 -15.16 3.41 2.65
N SER A 201 -16.20 3.15 3.42
CA SER A 201 -17.01 4.19 4.07
C SER A 201 -16.98 3.99 5.58
N VAL A 202 -16.87 5.09 6.32
CA VAL A 202 -16.82 5.09 7.80
C VAL A 202 -18.18 5.54 8.33
N TYR A 203 -18.71 4.80 9.29
CA TYR A 203 -20.01 5.04 9.91
C TYR A 203 -19.87 5.21 11.41
N LYS A 204 -20.70 6.09 11.99
CA LYS A 204 -20.88 6.21 13.43
C LYS A 204 -21.90 5.19 13.91
N ALA A 205 -21.53 4.34 14.85
CA ALA A 205 -22.43 3.37 15.45
C ALA A 205 -22.52 3.59 16.96
N GLN A 206 -23.73 3.74 17.49
CA GLN A 206 -23.99 3.76 18.94
C GLN A 206 -24.51 2.38 19.35
N LEU A 207 -23.70 1.66 20.09
CA LEU A 207 -24.01 0.31 20.55
C LEU A 207 -25.05 0.31 21.67
N PRO A 208 -25.75 -0.81 21.91
CA PRO A 208 -26.69 -0.96 23.02
C PRO A 208 -26.05 -0.74 24.41
N SER A 209 -24.73 -0.93 24.53
CA SER A 209 -23.97 -0.60 25.74
C SER A 209 -23.92 0.91 26.04
N GLY A 210 -24.25 1.75 25.07
CA GLY A 210 -24.08 3.20 25.12
C GLY A 210 -22.77 3.69 24.51
N ASP A 211 -21.84 2.79 24.20
CA ASP A 211 -20.56 3.13 23.57
C ASP A 211 -20.76 3.61 22.13
N ILE A 212 -19.99 4.61 21.74
CA ILE A 212 -19.96 5.10 20.37
C ILE A 212 -18.66 4.64 19.72
N ILE A 213 -18.78 4.00 18.55
CA ILE A 213 -17.64 3.50 17.77
C ILE A 213 -17.69 4.05 16.34
N ALA A 214 -16.52 4.09 15.69
CA ALA A 214 -16.40 4.31 14.26
C ALA A 214 -16.23 2.97 13.55
N VAL A 215 -17.03 2.72 12.51
CA VAL A 215 -17.01 1.45 11.76
C VAL A 215 -16.63 1.74 10.31
N LYS A 216 -15.44 1.30 9.89
CA LYS A 216 -14.99 1.35 8.50
C LYS A 216 -15.48 0.11 7.77
N LYS A 217 -16.39 0.30 6.83
CA LYS A 217 -16.89 -0.73 5.93
C LYS A 217 -16.08 -0.68 4.65
N ILE A 218 -15.33 -1.75 4.37
CA ILE A 218 -14.54 -1.88 3.15
C ILE A 218 -15.51 -2.13 1.98
N HIS A 219 -15.25 -1.49 0.84
CA HIS A 219 -16.04 -1.69 -0.36
C HIS A 219 -15.86 -3.13 -0.87
N ALA A 220 -16.96 -3.80 -1.20
CA ALA A 220 -16.90 -5.06 -1.90
C ALA A 220 -16.64 -4.77 -3.38
N SER A 221 -15.46 -5.14 -3.89
CA SER A 221 -15.16 -5.00 -5.32
C SER A 221 -16.09 -5.90 -6.11
N SER A 222 -16.90 -5.31 -6.98
CA SER A 222 -17.79 -6.02 -7.88
C SER A 222 -16.98 -6.76 -8.96
N CYS A 223 -17.14 -8.07 -8.99
CA CYS A 223 -16.95 -8.99 -10.12
C CYS A 223 -15.56 -9.44 -10.57
N ASP A 224 -14.45 -8.80 -10.18
CA ASP A 224 -13.10 -9.37 -10.32
C ASP A 224 -12.36 -9.01 -9.04
N GLY A 225 -12.19 -9.99 -8.14
CA GLY A 225 -11.67 -9.78 -6.79
C GLY A 225 -10.38 -8.99 -6.82
N ASP A 226 -10.47 -7.67 -6.66
CA ASP A 226 -9.30 -6.82 -6.56
C ASP A 226 -8.59 -7.18 -5.25
N LEU A 227 -7.50 -7.92 -5.40
CA LEU A 227 -6.63 -8.37 -4.31
C LEU A 227 -6.12 -7.19 -3.46
N THR A 228 -6.34 -5.96 -3.92
CA THR A 228 -5.89 -4.72 -3.30
C THR A 228 -6.67 -4.41 -2.03
N ASP A 229 -8.01 -4.43 -2.08
CA ASP A 229 -8.86 -4.11 -0.92
C ASP A 229 -8.69 -5.11 0.23
N GLN A 230 -8.57 -6.40 -0.11
CA GLN A 230 -8.29 -7.45 0.89
C GLN A 230 -6.91 -7.29 1.51
N LYS A 231 -5.92 -6.86 0.72
CA LYS A 231 -4.57 -6.62 1.19
C LYS A 231 -4.50 -5.44 2.15
N GLU A 232 -5.20 -4.35 1.85
CA GLU A 232 -5.25 -3.17 2.70
C GLU A 232 -5.99 -3.45 4.01
N PHE A 233 -7.13 -4.15 3.96
CA PHE A 233 -7.82 -4.64 5.15
C PHE A 233 -6.89 -5.48 6.04
N HIS A 234 -6.15 -6.41 5.44
CA HIS A 234 -5.21 -7.25 6.16
C HIS A 234 -4.04 -6.44 6.75
N ASN A 235 -3.46 -5.51 5.97
CA ASN A 235 -2.37 -4.65 6.43
C ASN A 235 -2.80 -3.82 7.64
N GLU A 236 -4.00 -3.25 7.61
CA GLU A 236 -4.53 -2.41 8.68
C GLU A 236 -4.73 -3.22 9.97
N ILE A 237 -5.26 -4.44 9.87
CA ILE A 237 -5.37 -5.36 11.01
C ILE A 237 -3.99 -5.69 11.57
N VAL A 238 -3.06 -6.14 10.73
CA VAL A 238 -1.71 -6.55 11.16
C VAL A 238 -0.99 -5.39 11.84
N ALA A 239 -1.04 -4.18 11.26
CA ALA A 239 -0.41 -3.01 11.85
C ALA A 239 -1.04 -2.68 13.21
N LEU A 240 -2.36 -2.51 13.28
CA LEU A 240 -3.05 -2.02 14.48
C LEU A 240 -3.22 -3.07 15.60
N THR A 241 -3.03 -4.36 15.31
CA THR A 241 -3.00 -5.38 16.38
C THR A 241 -1.71 -5.35 17.17
N GLU A 242 -0.61 -4.96 16.55
CA GLU A 242 0.72 -4.88 17.17
C GLU A 242 1.01 -3.51 17.80
N ILE A 243 0.32 -2.45 17.34
CA ILE A 243 0.57 -1.07 17.76
C ILE A 243 -0.29 -0.70 18.96
N ARG A 244 0.33 -0.07 19.98
CA ARG A 244 -0.34 0.54 21.14
C ARG A 244 0.34 1.85 21.50
N HIS A 245 -0.25 2.96 21.05
CA HIS A 245 0.28 4.30 21.34
C HIS A 245 -0.86 5.30 21.47
N ARG A 246 -0.76 6.27 22.40
CA ARG A 246 -1.82 7.25 22.67
C ARG A 246 -2.20 8.14 21.49
N ASN A 247 -1.24 8.39 20.59
CA ASN A 247 -1.46 9.21 19.39
C ASN A 247 -1.68 8.35 18.13
N ILE A 248 -2.15 7.11 18.26
CA ILE A 248 -2.55 6.21 17.19
C ILE A 248 -3.95 5.71 17.49
N VAL A 249 -4.83 5.73 16.47
CA VAL A 249 -6.21 5.28 16.60
C VAL A 249 -6.27 3.84 17.12
N LYS A 250 -7.18 3.59 18.06
CA LYS A 250 -7.34 2.28 18.68
C LYS A 250 -8.31 1.43 17.85
N LEU A 251 -7.84 0.28 17.39
CA LEU A 251 -8.68 -0.76 16.82
C LEU A 251 -9.30 -1.60 17.93
N TYR A 252 -10.63 -1.65 18.00
CA TYR A 252 -11.37 -2.48 18.94
C TYR A 252 -11.58 -3.89 18.45
N GLY A 253 -11.72 -4.06 17.12
CA GLY A 253 -11.93 -5.35 16.53
C GLY A 253 -12.17 -5.25 15.01
N PHE A 254 -12.36 -6.40 14.39
CA PHE A 254 -12.69 -6.52 12.99
C PHE A 254 -13.63 -7.69 12.75
N CYS A 255 -14.36 -7.61 11.64
CA CYS A 255 -15.24 -8.68 11.18
C CYS A 255 -15.06 -8.84 9.67
N SER A 256 -14.88 -10.07 9.20
CA SER A 256 -14.89 -10.39 7.78
C SER A 256 -15.96 -11.44 7.52
N SER A 257 -16.93 -11.09 6.69
CA SER A 257 -17.99 -11.96 6.22
C SER A 257 -18.02 -12.01 4.70
N THR A 258 -18.86 -12.86 4.13
CA THR A 258 -19.08 -12.91 2.67
C THR A 258 -19.70 -11.63 2.10
N GLN A 259 -20.33 -10.81 2.94
CA GLN A 259 -21.03 -9.58 2.54
C GLN A 259 -20.23 -8.33 2.88
N HIS A 260 -19.56 -8.29 4.03
CA HIS A 260 -18.89 -7.10 4.53
C HIS A 260 -17.58 -7.44 5.25
N SER A 261 -16.55 -6.64 5.01
CA SER A 261 -15.34 -6.55 5.84
C SER A 261 -15.40 -5.24 6.62
N LEU A 262 -15.37 -5.34 7.95
CA LEU A 262 -15.55 -4.22 8.87
C LEU A 262 -14.36 -4.09 9.81
N LEU A 263 -13.93 -2.86 10.06
CA LEU A 263 -12.96 -2.49 11.10
C LEU A 263 -13.65 -1.56 12.09
N MET A 264 -13.47 -1.81 13.38
CA MET A 264 -14.12 -1.08 14.46
C MET A 264 -13.10 -0.31 15.27
N TYR A 265 -13.27 1.01 15.34
CA TYR A 265 -12.33 1.93 15.99
C TYR A 265 -12.98 2.72 17.09
N GLU A 266 -12.14 3.30 17.94
CA GLU A 266 -12.59 4.40 18.80
C GLU A 266 -13.17 5.53 17.95
N TYR A 267 -14.23 6.15 18.45
CA TYR A 267 -14.83 7.31 17.82
C TYR A 267 -14.17 8.58 18.32
N LEU A 268 -13.64 9.39 17.40
CA LEU A 268 -12.94 10.63 17.69
C LEU A 268 -13.83 11.80 17.25
N GLU A 269 -14.30 12.58 18.22
CA GLU A 269 -15.46 13.47 18.10
C GLU A 269 -15.23 14.63 17.15
N LYS A 270 -14.01 15.15 17.07
CA LYS A 270 -13.69 16.31 16.24
C LYS A 270 -13.45 15.92 14.76
N GLY A 271 -13.25 14.62 14.48
CA GLY A 271 -13.02 14.14 13.11
C GLY A 271 -11.62 14.48 12.58
N SER A 272 -11.47 14.61 11.26
CA SER A 272 -10.15 14.81 10.65
C SER A 272 -9.66 16.25 10.76
N LEU A 273 -8.36 16.38 10.93
CA LEU A 273 -7.66 17.67 10.96
C LEU A 273 -7.90 18.47 9.67
N ALA A 274 -7.96 17.79 8.51
CA ALA A 274 -8.28 18.43 7.23
C ALA A 274 -9.65 19.13 7.27
N THR A 275 -10.67 18.44 7.80
CA THR A 275 -12.02 18.99 7.92
C THR A 275 -12.04 20.22 8.81
N ILE A 276 -11.35 20.18 9.94
CA ILE A 276 -11.29 21.30 10.90
C ILE A 276 -10.55 22.49 10.27
N LEU A 277 -9.37 22.26 9.65
CA LEU A 277 -8.60 23.33 9.01
C LEU A 277 -9.34 23.98 7.83
N SER A 278 -10.22 23.23 7.15
CA SER A 278 -10.98 23.75 6.01
C SER A 278 -12.11 24.71 6.40
N LYS A 279 -12.59 24.64 7.64
CA LYS A 279 -13.71 25.44 8.14
C LYS A 279 -13.19 26.64 8.95
N GLU A 280 -13.67 27.83 8.60
CA GLU A 280 -13.17 29.10 9.15
C GLU A 280 -13.25 29.14 10.69
N GLU A 281 -14.40 28.83 11.27
CA GLU A 281 -14.62 28.93 12.71
C GLU A 281 -13.91 27.80 13.49
N GLU A 282 -13.99 26.56 12.98
CA GLU A 282 -13.33 25.42 13.62
C GLU A 282 -11.79 25.56 13.61
N ALA A 283 -11.23 26.14 12.52
CA ALA A 283 -9.81 26.40 12.42
C ALA A 283 -9.32 27.47 13.38
N LYS A 284 -10.17 28.44 13.77
CA LYS A 284 -9.87 29.45 14.81
C LYS A 284 -9.86 28.85 16.21
N GLU A 285 -10.68 27.80 16.46
CA GLU A 285 -10.63 27.07 17.72
C GLU A 285 -9.30 26.34 17.94
N LEU A 286 -8.62 25.94 16.86
CA LEU A 286 -7.26 25.40 16.90
C LEU A 286 -6.26 26.53 17.08
N ASP A 287 -6.10 27.02 18.31
CA ASP A 287 -5.07 27.98 18.66
C ASP A 287 -3.65 27.43 18.46
N TRP A 288 -2.65 28.27 18.62
CA TRP A 288 -1.25 27.89 18.40
C TRP A 288 -0.79 26.77 19.32
N SER A 289 -1.25 26.71 20.55
CA SER A 289 -0.87 25.68 21.52
C SER A 289 -1.40 24.32 21.10
N ARG A 290 -2.67 24.23 20.67
CA ARG A 290 -3.27 23.02 20.12
C ARG A 290 -2.53 22.56 18.85
N ARG A 291 -2.22 23.48 17.93
CA ARG A 291 -1.47 23.15 16.70
C ARG A 291 -0.08 22.59 16.99
N VAL A 292 0.64 23.19 17.95
CA VAL A 292 1.93 22.67 18.42
C VAL A 292 1.77 21.25 19.00
N ASN A 293 0.74 21.01 19.81
CA ASN A 293 0.48 19.71 20.41
C ASN A 293 0.12 18.67 19.36
N ILE A 294 -0.68 19.00 18.33
CA ILE A 294 -1.00 18.12 17.22
C ILE A 294 0.30 17.66 16.50
N VAL A 295 1.19 18.61 16.16
CA VAL A 295 2.46 18.27 15.51
C VAL A 295 3.34 17.40 16.40
N LYS A 296 3.41 17.70 17.71
CA LYS A 296 4.13 16.86 18.69
C LYS A 296 3.53 15.46 18.76
N GLY A 297 2.20 15.33 18.87
CA GLY A 297 1.49 14.04 18.96
C GLY A 297 1.77 13.15 17.75
N VAL A 298 1.65 13.70 16.53
CA VAL A 298 1.98 12.96 15.29
C VAL A 298 3.46 12.55 15.27
N SER A 299 4.37 13.43 15.70
CA SER A 299 5.80 13.09 15.76
C SER A 299 6.10 11.94 16.74
N HIS A 300 5.39 11.86 17.87
CA HIS A 300 5.51 10.77 18.83
C HIS A 300 4.99 9.45 18.25
N ALA A 301 3.84 9.47 17.57
CA ALA A 301 3.28 8.31 16.91
C ALA A 301 4.25 7.73 15.86
N LEU A 302 4.79 8.57 14.98
CA LEU A 302 5.73 8.14 13.94
C LEU A 302 7.09 7.69 14.52
N ALA A 303 7.58 8.35 15.58
CA ALA A 303 8.80 7.91 16.26
C ALA A 303 8.63 6.51 16.85
N TYR A 304 7.48 6.23 17.49
CA TYR A 304 7.14 4.92 18.02
C TYR A 304 7.09 3.85 16.91
N MET A 305 6.40 4.14 15.80
CA MET A 305 6.26 3.20 14.67
C MET A 305 7.60 2.86 14.03
N HIS A 306 8.48 3.85 13.86
CA HIS A 306 9.76 3.68 13.18
C HIS A 306 10.85 3.06 14.05
N HIS A 307 10.80 3.26 15.38
CA HIS A 307 11.95 2.94 16.25
C HIS A 307 11.64 2.00 17.41
N ASP A 308 10.37 1.95 17.86
CA ASP A 308 9.99 1.09 19.00
C ASP A 308 9.26 -0.17 18.52
N CYS A 309 8.69 -0.17 17.30
CA CYS A 309 8.13 -1.38 16.68
C CYS A 309 9.21 -2.26 16.06
N SER A 310 9.03 -3.58 16.15
CA SER A 310 9.93 -4.56 15.53
C SER A 310 9.13 -5.65 14.81
N PRO A 311 9.14 -5.67 13.46
CA PRO A 311 9.87 -4.77 12.55
C PRO A 311 9.30 -3.34 12.52
N PRO A 312 10.10 -2.34 12.08
CA PRO A 312 9.61 -0.97 11.91
C PRO A 312 8.41 -0.90 10.98
N ILE A 313 7.49 0.01 11.27
CA ILE A 313 6.26 0.21 10.49
C ILE A 313 6.30 1.59 9.83
N VAL A 314 6.14 1.63 8.51
CA VAL A 314 6.00 2.86 7.71
C VAL A 314 4.55 3.02 7.32
N HIS A 315 3.97 4.17 7.61
CA HIS A 315 2.55 4.45 7.36
C HIS A 315 2.22 4.65 5.89
N ARG A 316 3.07 5.42 5.17
CA ARG A 316 3.01 5.74 3.75
C ARG A 316 1.90 6.72 3.31
N ASP A 317 0.97 7.07 4.19
CA ASP A 317 -0.11 8.01 3.89
C ASP A 317 -0.37 8.97 5.06
N ILE A 318 0.67 9.66 5.52
CA ILE A 318 0.55 10.72 6.51
C ILE A 318 0.04 12.00 5.85
N SER A 319 -1.19 12.39 6.19
CA SER A 319 -1.87 13.59 5.68
C SER A 319 -2.84 14.13 6.74
N SER A 320 -3.34 15.34 6.56
CA SER A 320 -4.34 15.92 7.47
C SER A 320 -5.69 15.18 7.47
N ASN A 321 -6.00 14.41 6.42
CA ASN A 321 -7.17 13.53 6.38
C ASN A 321 -7.03 12.34 7.35
N ASN A 322 -5.81 11.84 7.52
CA ASN A 322 -5.49 10.65 8.32
C ASN A 322 -5.00 10.98 9.74
N VAL A 323 -5.10 12.26 10.14
CA VAL A 323 -4.95 12.69 11.54
C VAL A 323 -6.32 13.07 12.07
N LEU A 324 -6.82 12.30 13.04
CA LEU A 324 -8.09 12.53 13.69
C LEU A 324 -7.86 13.20 15.04
N LEU A 325 -8.81 14.03 15.48
CA LEU A 325 -8.75 14.73 16.76
C LEU A 325 -9.86 14.24 17.68
N ASP A 326 -9.52 14.01 18.93
CA ASP A 326 -10.48 13.70 19.99
C ASP A 326 -11.12 14.98 20.58
N PHE A 327 -11.92 14.83 21.62
CA PHE A 327 -12.61 15.95 22.28
C PHE A 327 -11.64 17.03 22.79
N ASP A 328 -10.45 16.65 23.26
CA ASP A 328 -9.41 17.54 23.80
C ASP A 328 -8.45 18.06 22.72
N TYR A 329 -8.71 17.77 21.45
CA TYR A 329 -7.85 18.07 20.30
C TYR A 329 -6.49 17.35 20.32
N GLU A 330 -6.39 16.22 21.04
CA GLU A 330 -5.23 15.33 20.90
C GLU A 330 -5.26 14.63 19.54
N ALA A 331 -4.09 14.50 18.93
CA ALA A 331 -3.95 13.93 17.58
C ALA A 331 -3.80 12.41 17.62
N HIS A 332 -4.54 11.72 16.76
CA HIS A 332 -4.48 10.28 16.55
C HIS A 332 -4.25 9.98 15.05
N VAL A 333 -3.13 9.32 14.74
CA VAL A 333 -2.85 8.84 13.38
C VAL A 333 -3.77 7.66 13.08
N SER A 334 -4.40 7.68 11.90
CA SER A 334 -5.40 6.70 11.46
C SER A 334 -5.14 6.24 10.03
N ASP A 335 -5.91 5.27 9.53
CA ASP A 335 -5.87 4.67 8.19
C ASP A 335 -4.54 3.99 7.84
N PHE A 336 -4.36 2.80 8.40
CA PHE A 336 -3.18 1.95 8.22
C PHE A 336 -3.27 0.98 7.03
N GLY A 337 -4.25 1.14 6.14
CA GLY A 337 -4.43 0.27 4.96
C GLY A 337 -3.23 0.23 4.05
N THR A 338 -2.50 1.34 3.95
CA THR A 338 -1.26 1.45 3.16
C THR A 338 0.01 1.10 3.94
N ALA A 339 -0.08 0.86 5.25
CA ALA A 339 1.09 0.65 6.12
C ALA A 339 1.93 -0.56 5.69
N LYS A 340 3.23 -0.48 5.93
CA LYS A 340 4.17 -1.54 5.59
C LYS A 340 5.15 -1.82 6.72
N LEU A 341 5.25 -3.10 7.08
CA LEU A 341 6.29 -3.60 7.96
C LEU A 341 7.58 -3.76 7.15
N LEU A 342 8.67 -3.12 7.57
CA LEU A 342 9.95 -3.19 6.91
C LEU A 342 10.68 -4.48 7.31
N LYS A 343 10.91 -5.37 6.33
CA LYS A 343 11.67 -6.62 6.52
C LYS A 343 13.13 -6.41 6.14
N GLN A 344 14.05 -7.04 6.90
CA GLN A 344 15.50 -6.91 6.66
C GLN A 344 15.96 -7.52 5.33
N ASP A 345 15.27 -8.56 4.83
CA ASP A 345 15.75 -9.41 3.73
C ASP A 345 15.02 -9.20 2.40
N SER A 346 14.14 -8.23 2.28
CA SER A 346 13.33 -8.12 1.08
C SER A 346 13.36 -6.74 0.47
N SER A 347 13.19 -6.74 -0.83
CA SER A 347 12.77 -5.60 -1.60
C SER A 347 11.56 -4.94 -0.92
N ASN A 348 11.77 -3.83 -0.21
CA ASN A 348 10.70 -3.01 0.35
C ASN A 348 9.97 -2.24 -0.77
N TRP A 349 9.85 -2.85 -1.95
CA TRP A 349 9.16 -2.32 -3.10
C TRP A 349 7.65 -2.46 -2.93
N THR A 350 6.90 -1.51 -3.45
CA THR A 350 5.43 -1.54 -3.38
C THR A 350 4.83 -0.71 -4.52
N SER A 351 3.54 -0.94 -4.81
CA SER A 351 2.77 -0.02 -5.64
C SER A 351 2.75 1.37 -5.03
N PHE A 352 2.62 2.39 -5.88
CA PHE A 352 2.46 3.78 -5.45
C PHE A 352 1.23 3.88 -4.53
N ALA A 353 1.40 4.50 -3.37
CA ALA A 353 0.33 4.78 -2.41
C ALA A 353 0.64 6.08 -1.68
N GLY A 354 -0.41 6.74 -1.18
CA GLY A 354 -0.32 7.99 -0.43
C GLY A 354 -1.11 9.12 -1.05
N THR A 355 -1.37 10.15 -0.27
CA THR A 355 -2.15 11.32 -0.64
C THR A 355 -1.32 12.30 -1.46
N TYR A 356 -1.86 12.73 -2.62
CA TYR A 356 -1.21 13.72 -3.48
C TYR A 356 -0.82 14.98 -2.70
N GLY A 357 0.39 15.46 -2.93
CA GLY A 357 0.95 16.62 -2.22
C GLY A 357 1.73 16.29 -0.96
N TYR A 358 1.55 15.08 -0.37
CA TYR A 358 2.29 14.63 0.82
C TYR A 358 3.33 13.56 0.50
N VAL A 359 3.23 12.93 -0.67
CA VAL A 359 4.11 11.82 -1.06
C VAL A 359 5.52 12.30 -1.29
N ALA A 360 6.47 11.60 -0.69
CA ALA A 360 7.89 11.85 -0.86
C ALA A 360 8.33 11.64 -2.33
N PRO A 361 9.15 12.55 -2.91
CA PRO A 361 9.48 12.55 -4.33
C PRO A 361 10.19 11.26 -4.78
N GLU A 362 11.00 10.64 -3.93
CA GLU A 362 11.70 9.39 -4.26
C GLU A 362 10.76 8.22 -4.53
N LEU A 363 9.56 8.20 -3.94
CA LEU A 363 8.58 7.14 -4.20
C LEU A 363 8.08 7.11 -5.65
N ALA A 364 8.09 8.27 -6.33
CA ALA A 364 7.75 8.34 -7.73
C ALA A 364 8.80 7.68 -8.65
N TYR A 365 10.07 7.63 -8.21
CA TYR A 365 11.18 7.14 -9.04
C TYR A 365 11.66 5.75 -8.63
N THR A 366 11.73 5.47 -7.32
CA THR A 366 12.34 4.24 -6.83
C THR A 366 11.33 3.20 -6.37
N MET A 367 10.12 3.60 -6.00
CA MET A 367 9.11 2.77 -5.33
C MET A 367 9.65 2.05 -4.06
N GLN A 368 10.83 2.41 -3.59
CA GLN A 368 11.41 1.85 -2.38
C GLN A 368 10.87 2.58 -1.15
N VAL A 369 10.26 1.83 -0.24
CA VAL A 369 9.71 2.35 1.00
C VAL A 369 10.77 2.32 2.08
N THR A 370 10.99 3.48 2.68
CA THR A 370 11.80 3.66 3.89
C THR A 370 11.06 4.56 4.87
N GLU A 371 11.48 4.61 6.12
CA GLU A 371 10.90 5.52 7.13
C GLU A 371 10.99 6.99 6.72
N LYS A 372 11.93 7.32 5.81
CA LYS A 372 12.12 8.69 5.31
C LYS A 372 10.95 9.19 4.44
N CYS A 373 10.10 8.29 3.94
CA CYS A 373 8.87 8.68 3.24
C CYS A 373 7.90 9.36 4.20
N ASP A 374 7.66 8.77 5.37
CA ASP A 374 6.78 9.36 6.39
C ASP A 374 7.37 10.66 6.96
N VAL A 375 8.70 10.76 7.05
CA VAL A 375 9.36 12.00 7.48
C VAL A 375 9.05 13.16 6.53
N TYR A 376 9.06 12.93 5.22
CA TYR A 376 8.69 13.94 4.23
C TYR A 376 7.23 14.37 4.41
N SER A 377 6.31 13.38 4.46
CA SER A 377 4.87 13.61 4.64
C SER A 377 4.58 14.36 5.95
N PHE A 378 5.30 14.02 7.03
CA PHE A 378 5.25 14.77 8.30
C PHE A 378 5.69 16.21 8.14
N GLY A 379 6.73 16.48 7.35
CA GLY A 379 7.18 17.85 7.06
C GLY A 379 6.09 18.69 6.38
N VAL A 380 5.40 18.11 5.38
CA VAL A 380 4.26 18.76 4.70
C VAL A 380 3.12 19.01 5.69
N LEU A 381 2.72 17.98 6.45
CA LEU A 381 1.67 18.06 7.45
C LEU A 381 1.97 19.15 8.51
N ALA A 382 3.20 19.21 9.02
CA ALA A 382 3.58 20.20 10.02
C ALA A 382 3.45 21.64 9.49
N LEU A 383 3.84 21.88 8.23
CA LEU A 383 3.63 23.19 7.59
C LEU A 383 2.14 23.48 7.38
N GLU A 384 1.35 22.48 6.98
CA GLU A 384 -0.08 22.64 6.80
C GLU A 384 -0.80 23.03 8.10
N VAL A 385 -0.46 22.39 9.22
CA VAL A 385 -1.01 22.71 10.53
C VAL A 385 -0.71 24.17 10.93
N ILE A 386 0.51 24.63 10.67
CA ILE A 386 0.92 26.01 10.99
C ILE A 386 0.28 27.03 10.05
N LYS A 387 0.19 26.69 8.77
CA LYS A 387 -0.34 27.58 7.72
C LYS A 387 -1.87 27.60 7.68
N GLY A 388 -2.52 26.56 8.21
CA GLY A 388 -3.96 26.39 8.20
C GLY A 388 -4.53 25.88 6.88
N ASN A 389 -3.67 25.62 5.88
CA ASN A 389 -4.00 25.00 4.61
C ASN A 389 -2.76 24.31 4.01
N HIS A 390 -2.98 23.41 3.04
CA HIS A 390 -1.88 22.71 2.39
C HIS A 390 -0.84 23.70 1.83
N PRO A 391 0.48 23.49 2.12
CA PRO A 391 1.51 24.47 1.79
C PRO A 391 1.72 24.69 0.28
N GLY A 392 1.34 23.72 -0.58
CA GLY A 392 1.41 23.86 -2.04
C GLY A 392 2.81 24.27 -2.53
N ASP A 393 2.86 25.25 -3.41
CA ASP A 393 4.12 25.76 -4.01
C ASP A 393 5.08 26.38 -2.99
N PHE A 394 4.61 26.69 -1.79
CA PHE A 394 5.47 27.16 -0.71
C PHE A 394 6.59 26.16 -0.39
N ILE A 395 6.35 24.87 -0.54
CA ILE A 395 7.36 23.82 -0.33
C ILE A 395 8.59 24.07 -1.22
N TYR A 396 8.36 24.36 -2.50
CA TYR A 396 9.47 24.62 -3.46
C TYR A 396 10.22 25.91 -3.15
N SER A 397 9.51 26.96 -2.75
CA SER A 397 10.14 28.22 -2.34
C SER A 397 10.94 28.07 -1.06
N ALA A 398 10.46 27.28 -0.10
CA ALA A 398 11.13 27.02 1.18
C ALA A 398 12.44 26.21 1.01
N LEU A 399 12.53 25.38 -0.01
CA LEU A 399 13.72 24.58 -0.31
C LEU A 399 14.77 25.30 -1.15
N SER A 400 14.51 26.54 -1.61
CA SER A 400 15.48 27.33 -2.38
C SER A 400 16.64 27.76 -1.48
N PRO A 401 17.90 27.57 -1.90
CA PRO A 401 19.08 28.00 -1.13
C PRO A 401 19.13 29.52 -0.79
N SER A 402 18.36 30.31 -1.55
CA SER A 402 18.25 31.78 -1.36
C SER A 402 16.97 32.19 -0.61
N ALA A 403 16.17 31.22 -0.13
CA ALA A 403 14.90 31.52 0.51
C ALA A 403 15.12 32.23 1.87
N ASN A 404 14.62 33.44 1.97
CA ASN A 404 14.42 34.13 3.24
C ASN A 404 12.97 33.92 3.64
N ILE A 405 12.68 32.91 4.48
CA ILE A 405 11.32 32.63 4.95
C ILE A 405 11.06 33.52 6.17
N PHE A 406 10.07 34.38 6.07
CA PHE A 406 9.55 35.09 7.23
C PHE A 406 8.47 34.25 7.91
N LEU A 407 8.52 34.08 9.22
CA LEU A 407 7.55 33.33 9.99
C LEU A 407 6.11 33.77 9.67
N LYS A 408 5.87 35.09 9.56
CA LYS A 408 4.56 35.65 9.22
C LYS A 408 3.96 35.14 7.92
N ASP A 409 4.79 34.73 6.94
CA ASP A 409 4.31 34.25 5.63
C ASP A 409 3.89 32.76 5.69
N VAL A 410 4.28 32.08 6.78
CA VAL A 410 3.95 30.65 7.03
C VAL A 410 2.79 30.50 7.99
N LEU A 411 2.48 31.52 8.78
CA LEU A 411 1.43 31.45 9.79
C LEU A 411 0.04 31.60 9.20
N ASP A 412 -0.91 30.86 9.79
CA ASP A 412 -2.34 31.00 9.50
C ASP A 412 -2.82 32.40 9.90
N GLN A 413 -3.23 33.18 8.92
CA GLN A 413 -3.69 34.58 9.10
C GLN A 413 -5.04 34.69 9.84
N ARG A 414 -5.73 33.57 10.06
CA ARG A 414 -6.98 33.53 10.86
C ARG A 414 -6.74 33.65 12.34
N LEU A 415 -5.51 33.38 12.80
CA LEU A 415 -5.11 33.44 14.21
C LEU A 415 -4.35 34.72 14.53
N GLN A 416 -4.44 35.17 15.79
CA GLN A 416 -3.61 36.27 16.27
C GLN A 416 -2.13 35.90 16.22
N PRO A 417 -1.22 36.84 15.93
CA PRO A 417 0.22 36.57 15.90
C PRO A 417 0.70 35.93 17.21
N PRO A 418 1.52 34.88 17.15
CA PRO A 418 2.02 34.20 18.34
C PRO A 418 3.06 35.07 19.07
N THR A 419 3.10 34.93 20.38
CA THR A 419 4.03 35.66 21.26
C THR A 419 4.81 34.71 22.17
N GLY A 420 5.97 35.17 22.68
CA GLY A 420 6.76 34.45 23.69
C GLY A 420 7.18 33.05 23.27
N GLU A 421 7.04 32.10 24.18
CA GLU A 421 7.45 30.69 24.00
C GLU A 421 6.74 29.99 22.84
N VAL A 422 5.47 30.35 22.60
CA VAL A 422 4.70 29.75 21.49
C VAL A 422 5.31 30.12 20.15
N ARG A 423 5.76 31.36 19.98
CA ARG A 423 6.45 31.78 18.76
C ARG A 423 7.73 30.96 18.53
N ASP A 424 8.51 30.74 19.61
CA ASP A 424 9.76 29.99 19.53
C ASP A 424 9.50 28.50 19.19
N GLU A 425 8.42 27.92 19.70
CA GLU A 425 7.98 26.57 19.32
C GLU A 425 7.57 26.48 17.85
N LEU A 426 6.88 27.49 17.31
CA LEU A 426 6.51 27.56 15.90
C LEU A 426 7.73 27.70 14.99
N ILE A 427 8.72 28.51 15.35
CA ILE A 427 10.00 28.62 14.64
C ILE A 427 10.69 27.26 14.61
N LYS A 428 10.73 26.56 15.74
CA LYS A 428 11.30 25.21 15.85
C LYS A 428 10.58 24.23 14.92
N ILE A 429 9.25 24.25 14.89
CA ILE A 429 8.45 23.38 14.01
C ILE A 429 8.74 23.68 12.55
N VAL A 430 8.73 24.95 12.12
CA VAL A 430 9.00 25.34 10.73
C VAL A 430 10.42 24.91 10.31
N THR A 431 11.41 25.10 11.17
CA THR A 431 12.80 24.66 10.92
C THR A 431 12.90 23.14 10.74
N ILE A 432 12.22 22.38 11.60
CA ILE A 432 12.20 20.91 11.52
C ILE A 432 11.46 20.47 10.26
N ALA A 433 10.30 21.05 9.98
CA ALA A 433 9.49 20.71 8.82
C ALA A 433 10.27 20.92 7.52
N THR A 434 11.00 22.04 7.39
CA THR A 434 11.83 22.29 6.20
C THR A 434 12.96 21.26 6.06
N ALA A 435 13.60 20.85 7.17
CA ALA A 435 14.60 19.78 7.14
C ALA A 435 14.01 18.43 6.70
N CYS A 436 12.73 18.17 7.02
CA CYS A 436 12.02 16.96 6.60
C CYS A 436 11.74 16.91 5.08
N LEU A 437 11.63 18.08 4.44
CA LEU A 437 11.29 18.21 3.02
C LEU A 437 12.50 18.10 2.08
N HIS A 438 13.70 17.83 2.61
CA HIS A 438 14.90 17.70 1.78
C HIS A 438 14.71 16.66 0.67
N ALA A 439 15.14 16.96 -0.56
CA ALA A 439 14.98 16.09 -1.72
C ALA A 439 15.65 14.72 -1.52
N SER A 440 16.87 14.71 -0.96
CA SER A 440 17.57 13.46 -0.60
C SER A 440 17.00 12.86 0.71
N PRO A 441 16.48 11.64 0.70
CA PRO A 441 15.96 11.00 1.91
C PRO A 441 16.99 10.89 3.04
N GLN A 442 18.27 10.67 2.71
CA GLN A 442 19.35 10.53 3.67
C GLN A 442 19.62 11.83 4.46
N SER A 443 19.32 12.98 3.86
CA SER A 443 19.51 14.29 4.51
C SER A 443 18.38 14.62 5.48
N ARG A 444 17.24 13.93 5.41
CA ARG A 444 16.11 14.14 6.33
C ARG A 444 16.46 13.58 7.72
N PRO A 445 16.08 14.25 8.81
CA PRO A 445 16.24 13.71 10.17
C PRO A 445 15.43 12.40 10.34
N THR A 446 15.65 11.68 11.44
CA THR A 446 14.77 10.55 11.83
C THR A 446 13.62 11.06 12.68
N MET A 447 12.48 10.31 12.72
CA MET A 447 11.34 10.70 13.56
C MET A 447 11.71 10.74 15.06
N LEU A 448 12.63 9.89 15.50
CA LEU A 448 13.14 9.91 16.86
C LEU A 448 13.86 11.23 17.20
N MET A 449 14.71 11.73 16.26
CA MET A 449 15.38 13.03 16.44
C MET A 449 14.37 14.17 16.46
N ILE A 450 13.37 14.14 15.58
CA ILE A 450 12.29 15.13 15.47
C ILE A 450 11.50 15.17 16.76
N SER A 451 10.98 14.03 17.21
CA SER A 451 10.17 13.89 18.41
C SER A 451 10.90 14.40 19.66
N ARG A 452 12.18 14.00 19.85
CA ARG A 452 13.01 14.48 20.95
C ARG A 452 13.23 16.00 20.90
N ARG A 453 13.51 16.56 19.72
CA ARG A 453 13.72 17.99 19.54
C ARG A 453 12.46 18.80 19.80
N LEU A 454 11.28 18.31 19.37
CA LEU A 454 9.99 18.95 19.64
C LEU A 454 9.59 18.88 21.11
N SER A 455 10.01 17.83 21.84
CA SER A 455 9.73 17.66 23.27
C SER A 455 10.70 18.40 24.18
N SER A 456 11.86 18.84 23.68
CA SER A 456 12.85 19.57 24.48
C SER A 456 12.47 21.04 24.66
N SER A 457 12.48 21.51 25.92
CA SER A 457 12.28 22.93 26.27
C SER A 457 13.50 23.81 25.92
N ILE A 458 14.62 23.22 25.49
CA ILE A 458 15.86 23.94 25.20
C ILE A 458 15.80 24.45 23.76
N VAL A 459 15.50 25.70 23.61
CA VAL A 459 15.64 26.44 22.36
C VAL A 459 17.13 26.80 22.16
N GLN A 460 17.92 25.92 21.54
CA GLN A 460 19.18 26.33 20.94
C GLN A 460 18.85 27.02 19.61
N ILE A 461 18.45 28.29 19.69
CA ILE A 461 18.42 29.19 18.54
C ILE A 461 19.86 29.54 18.26
N PRO A 462 20.39 29.38 17.02
CA PRO A 462 21.63 30.05 16.64
C PRO A 462 21.43 31.54 16.89
N THR A 463 22.31 32.16 17.68
CA THR A 463 22.24 33.51 18.19
C THR A 463 22.41 34.61 17.13
N THR A 464 21.70 34.57 16.03
CA THR A 464 21.63 35.64 15.03
C THR A 464 20.21 35.83 14.51
N VAL A 465 19.26 35.98 15.43
CA VAL A 465 17.95 36.54 15.11
C VAL A 465 17.96 37.99 15.59
N THR A 466 18.46 38.87 14.76
CA THR A 466 18.18 40.30 14.89
C THR A 466 16.68 40.52 14.61
N SER A 467 16.10 41.48 15.29
CA SER A 467 14.72 41.92 15.42
C SER A 467 13.86 42.10 14.17
N GLY A 468 13.92 41.17 13.25
CA GLY A 468 13.08 41.04 12.07
C GLY A 468 12.97 39.57 11.73
N GLU A 469 12.12 38.84 12.40
CA GLU A 469 11.36 37.61 12.04
C GLU A 469 11.89 36.74 10.89
N LEU A 470 13.20 36.65 10.66
CA LEU A 470 13.83 35.87 9.60
C LEU A 470 14.14 34.46 10.12
N VAL A 471 13.41 33.46 9.70
CA VAL A 471 13.79 32.05 9.89
C VAL A 471 14.80 31.73 8.78
N ARG A 472 16.10 31.81 9.06
CA ARG A 472 17.11 31.22 8.16
C ARG A 472 17.11 29.72 8.37
N VAL A 473 16.70 28.99 7.35
CA VAL A 473 16.74 27.52 7.26
C VAL A 473 18.09 27.11 6.68
#